data_876dacf036268dde2dec6d72ec2c9df1
#
_entry.id   876dacf036268dde2dec6d72ec2c9df1
#
_cell.length_a   1.000
_cell.length_b   1.000
_cell.length_c   1.000
_cell.angle_alpha   90.00
_cell.angle_beta   90.00
_cell.angle_gamma   90.00
#
_symmetry.space_group_name_H-M   'P 1'
#
loop_
_entity.id
_entity.type
_entity.pdbx_description
1 polymer ?
#
loop_
_entity_poly.entity_id
_entity_poly.type
_entity_poly.pdbx_seq_one_letter_code
_entity_poly.pdbx_strand_id
1 'polypeptide(L)'
;MKPFKILTVLVLFASTVKSQELYVFTEPASNMPAKSIGIRLTNEGQVSPRFTSRTIPELMFGFNKNLMVHVQGFFSDMDGRYKFEGGSVYGKYRFVSVDDVKTHFRAAAFARYSTTNRAINTEDLNLEGDNSGVQGGLVFTQLLQKLALSATVSYSKALPVRRLEGGSSRQANHMFGYSLSSGYLLLPFVYKNYNQPNLNLYFEVLGKTNPANGNSYVDLAPAVQIVLNSRTRLDLGYRFELAGDIENRYLKNMYLARVEFNFFNVLK
;
A
#
# COMPACT_ATOMS: atom_id res chain seq x y z
N MET A 1 -45.89 -6.10 -50.19
CA MET A 1 -44.46 -6.01 -49.79
C MET A 1 -44.38 -5.70 -48.31
N LYS A 2 -43.94 -6.69 -47.49
CA LYS A 2 -43.80 -6.49 -46.03
C LYS A 2 -42.40 -6.02 -45.73
N PRO A 3 -42.14 -4.97 -44.92
CA PRO A 3 -40.80 -4.64 -44.52
C PRO A 3 -40.27 -5.60 -43.45
N PHE A 4 -39.14 -6.20 -43.76
CA PHE A 4 -38.39 -7.09 -42.89
C PHE A 4 -37.70 -6.22 -41.80
N LYS A 5 -38.18 -6.30 -40.57
CA LYS A 5 -37.54 -5.66 -39.42
C LYS A 5 -36.34 -6.49 -39.01
N ILE A 6 -35.17 -6.07 -39.39
CA ILE A 6 -33.89 -6.60 -38.85
C ILE A 6 -33.74 -6.06 -37.45
N LEU A 7 -34.07 -6.89 -36.47
CA LEU A 7 -33.77 -6.64 -35.06
C LEU A 7 -32.30 -7.00 -34.84
N THR A 8 -31.44 -6.02 -34.97
CA THR A 8 -30.03 -6.17 -34.60
C THR A 8 -29.96 -6.23 -33.07
N VAL A 9 -29.89 -7.43 -32.52
CA VAL A 9 -29.57 -7.66 -31.12
C VAL A 9 -28.08 -7.35 -30.95
N LEU A 10 -27.80 -6.10 -30.55
CA LEU A 10 -26.49 -5.68 -30.10
C LEU A 10 -26.27 -6.30 -28.70
N VAL A 11 -25.76 -7.53 -28.65
CA VAL A 11 -25.29 -8.11 -27.39
C VAL A 11 -24.05 -7.35 -26.99
N LEU A 12 -24.23 -6.32 -26.20
CA LEU A 12 -23.18 -5.67 -25.45
C LEU A 12 -22.65 -6.69 -24.44
N PHE A 13 -21.60 -7.41 -24.81
CA PHE A 13 -20.72 -8.02 -23.85
C PHE A 13 -20.08 -6.89 -23.04
N ALA A 14 -20.73 -6.51 -21.96
CA ALA A 14 -20.13 -5.72 -20.93
C ALA A 14 -19.06 -6.62 -20.24
N SER A 15 -17.90 -6.69 -20.85
CA SER A 15 -16.71 -7.18 -20.15
C SER A 15 -16.52 -6.25 -18.96
N THR A 16 -16.83 -6.74 -17.76
CA THR A 16 -16.53 -6.06 -16.51
C THR A 16 -15.02 -5.93 -16.42
N VAL A 17 -14.47 -4.84 -16.88
CA VAL A 17 -13.08 -4.47 -16.69
C VAL A 17 -12.94 -4.26 -15.18
N LYS A 18 -12.44 -5.27 -14.49
CA LYS A 18 -12.01 -5.13 -13.11
C LYS A 18 -10.66 -4.41 -13.14
N SER A 19 -10.69 -3.08 -13.19
CA SER A 19 -9.51 -2.29 -12.88
C SER A 19 -9.13 -2.61 -11.44
N GLN A 20 -7.93 -3.12 -11.24
CA GLN A 20 -7.40 -3.36 -9.92
C GLN A 20 -6.81 -2.05 -9.43
N GLU A 21 -7.38 -1.48 -8.39
CA GLU A 21 -6.83 -0.30 -7.71
C GLU A 21 -5.62 -0.76 -6.90
N LEU A 22 -4.44 -0.30 -7.26
CA LEU A 22 -3.19 -0.70 -6.62
C LEU A 22 -2.35 0.56 -6.44
N TYR A 23 -2.14 0.98 -5.20
CA TYR A 23 -1.21 2.07 -4.89
C TYR A 23 0.18 1.52 -4.59
N VAL A 24 1.18 2.40 -4.51
CA VAL A 24 2.57 2.00 -4.33
C VAL A 24 3.00 2.14 -2.86
N PHE A 25 2.65 3.24 -2.21
CA PHE A 25 2.99 3.49 -0.81
C PHE A 25 1.83 3.23 0.16
N THR A 26 0.59 3.17 -0.34
CA THR A 26 -0.60 2.88 0.46
C THR A 26 -1.33 1.64 -0.05
N GLU A 27 -2.29 1.16 0.74
CA GLU A 27 -3.17 0.06 0.34
C GLU A 27 -4.57 0.60 0.06
N PRO A 28 -5.22 0.22 -1.07
CA PRO A 28 -6.60 0.59 -1.35
C PRO A 28 -7.59 -0.18 -0.47
N ALA A 29 -8.86 0.23 -0.47
CA ALA A 29 -9.94 -0.54 0.16
C ALA A 29 -10.26 -1.86 -0.57
N SER A 30 -9.81 -2.00 -1.80
CA SER A 30 -9.93 -3.23 -2.59
C SER A 30 -9.06 -4.33 -2.02
N ASN A 31 -9.57 -5.56 -2.03
CA ASN A 31 -8.80 -6.74 -1.68
C ASN A 31 -8.30 -7.45 -2.94
N MET A 32 -7.24 -8.24 -2.77
CA MET A 32 -6.86 -9.21 -3.79
C MET A 32 -8.00 -10.21 -4.05
N PRO A 33 -8.04 -10.87 -5.21
CA PRO A 33 -9.09 -11.84 -5.52
C PRO A 33 -9.20 -12.94 -4.47
N ALA A 34 -10.41 -13.44 -4.26
CA ALA A 34 -10.65 -14.58 -3.37
C ALA A 34 -9.86 -15.81 -3.81
N LYS A 35 -9.45 -16.64 -2.85
CA LYS A 35 -8.71 -17.88 -3.08
C LYS A 35 -7.38 -17.69 -3.82
N SER A 36 -6.71 -16.54 -3.60
CA SER A 36 -5.45 -16.19 -4.25
C SER A 36 -4.31 -16.03 -3.25
N ILE A 37 -3.10 -16.23 -3.75
CA ILE A 37 -1.85 -15.98 -3.04
C ILE A 37 -1.06 -14.97 -3.85
N GLY A 38 -0.51 -13.96 -3.18
CA GLY A 38 0.45 -13.02 -3.72
C GLY A 38 1.81 -13.18 -3.05
N ILE A 39 2.85 -13.06 -3.85
CA ILE A 39 4.24 -12.98 -3.36
C ILE A 39 4.77 -11.63 -3.79
N ARG A 40 5.20 -10.82 -2.83
CA ARG A 40 5.69 -9.47 -3.04
C ARG A 40 7.08 -9.34 -2.45
N LEU A 41 7.97 -8.71 -3.17
CA LEU A 41 9.29 -8.32 -2.70
C LEU A 41 9.44 -6.82 -2.90
N THR A 42 9.57 -6.09 -1.80
CA THR A 42 9.82 -4.65 -1.81
C THR A 42 11.25 -4.40 -1.36
N ASN A 43 11.95 -3.53 -2.06
CA ASN A 43 13.19 -2.92 -1.60
C ASN A 43 12.98 -1.41 -1.51
N GLU A 44 13.24 -0.86 -0.35
CA GLU A 44 13.10 0.56 -0.05
C GLU A 44 14.31 1.07 0.73
N GLY A 45 14.54 2.36 0.70
CA GLY A 45 15.68 2.92 1.43
C GLY A 45 15.99 4.34 0.99
N GLN A 46 17.16 4.82 1.40
CA GLN A 46 17.64 6.14 1.02
C GLN A 46 18.99 6.03 0.30
N VAL A 47 19.22 6.98 -0.61
CA VAL A 47 20.46 7.04 -1.39
C VAL A 47 21.49 7.97 -0.72
N SER A 48 21.03 9.02 -0.07
CA SER A 48 21.87 10.04 0.54
C SER A 48 21.39 10.36 1.96
N PRO A 49 22.26 10.69 2.93
CA PRO A 49 23.72 10.87 2.82
C PRO A 49 24.51 9.54 2.73
N ARG A 50 23.93 8.45 3.14
CA ARG A 50 24.47 7.09 3.04
C ARG A 50 23.43 6.18 2.42
N PHE A 51 23.85 5.35 1.46
CA PHE A 51 22.97 4.33 0.94
C PHE A 51 22.60 3.33 2.04
N THR A 52 21.31 3.16 2.25
CA THR A 52 20.74 2.15 3.15
C THR A 52 19.52 1.53 2.48
N SER A 53 19.31 0.26 2.74
CA SER A 53 18.21 -0.46 2.13
C SER A 53 17.48 -1.37 3.13
N ARG A 54 16.20 -1.56 2.88
CA ARG A 54 15.37 -2.57 3.52
C ARG A 54 14.70 -3.42 2.46
N THR A 55 14.78 -4.72 2.62
CA THR A 55 14.08 -5.69 1.79
C THR A 55 12.95 -6.31 2.59
N ILE A 56 11.74 -6.27 2.04
CA ILE A 56 10.52 -6.75 2.67
C ILE A 56 9.91 -7.84 1.79
N PRO A 57 10.23 -9.13 2.01
CA PRO A 57 9.44 -10.22 1.47
C PRO A 57 8.08 -10.27 2.15
N GLU A 58 7.03 -10.47 1.35
CA GLU A 58 5.65 -10.48 1.81
C GLU A 58 4.85 -11.58 1.12
N LEU A 59 4.08 -12.30 1.92
CA LEU A 59 3.07 -13.24 1.46
C LEU A 59 1.69 -12.66 1.73
N MET A 60 0.84 -12.68 0.71
CA MET A 60 -0.52 -12.15 0.76
C MET A 60 -1.51 -13.27 0.50
N PHE A 61 -2.58 -13.30 1.27
CA PHE A 61 -3.62 -14.32 1.19
C PHE A 61 -5.00 -13.65 1.02
N GLY A 62 -5.63 -13.85 -0.13
CA GLY A 62 -7.00 -13.47 -0.38
C GLY A 62 -7.93 -14.63 -0.02
N PHE A 63 -8.42 -14.69 1.21
CA PHE A 63 -9.30 -15.78 1.66
C PHE A 63 -10.67 -15.72 0.97
N ASN A 64 -11.25 -14.55 0.94
CA ASN A 64 -12.53 -14.30 0.29
C ASN A 64 -12.60 -12.86 -0.23
N LYS A 65 -13.72 -12.46 -0.82
CA LYS A 65 -13.90 -11.11 -1.35
C LYS A 65 -13.74 -9.99 -0.33
N ASN A 66 -13.92 -10.29 0.97
CA ASN A 66 -13.95 -9.29 2.02
C ASN A 66 -12.69 -9.30 2.91
N LEU A 67 -11.99 -10.44 3.02
CA LEU A 67 -10.86 -10.61 3.93
C LEU A 67 -9.58 -10.96 3.18
N MET A 68 -8.52 -10.21 3.46
CA MET A 68 -7.16 -10.55 3.08
C MET A 68 -6.20 -10.37 4.25
N VAL A 69 -5.11 -11.13 4.22
CA VAL A 69 -4.05 -11.09 5.24
C VAL A 69 -2.70 -11.08 4.56
N HIS A 70 -1.78 -10.28 5.09
CA HIS A 70 -0.39 -10.22 4.66
C HIS A 70 0.52 -10.61 5.81
N VAL A 71 1.61 -11.30 5.48
CA VAL A 71 2.69 -11.61 6.41
C VAL A 71 3.99 -11.10 5.79
N GLN A 72 4.71 -10.27 6.53
CA GLN A 72 5.92 -9.59 6.06
C GLN A 72 7.12 -9.94 6.95
N GLY A 73 8.30 -10.04 6.35
CA GLY A 73 9.58 -10.07 7.05
C GLY A 73 10.38 -8.81 6.72
N PHE A 74 11.20 -8.34 7.66
CA PHE A 74 12.04 -7.15 7.48
C PHE A 74 13.51 -7.52 7.52
N PHE A 75 14.25 -7.18 6.48
CA PHE A 75 15.69 -7.35 6.38
C PHE A 75 16.31 -6.01 5.99
N SER A 76 17.29 -5.49 6.74
CA SER A 76 17.90 -4.22 6.37
C SER A 76 19.36 -4.11 6.81
N ASP A 77 20.07 -3.17 6.21
CA ASP A 77 21.41 -2.72 6.58
C ASP A 77 21.41 -1.35 7.32
N MET A 78 20.22 -0.88 7.69
CA MET A 78 20.05 0.45 8.29
C MET A 78 20.84 0.66 9.58
N ASP A 79 21.13 -0.43 10.31
CA ASP A 79 21.99 -0.42 11.51
C ASP A 79 23.47 -0.79 11.21
N GLY A 80 23.88 -0.75 9.94
CA GLY A 80 25.25 -0.96 9.48
C GLY A 80 25.58 -2.37 9.02
N ARG A 81 24.74 -3.37 9.28
CA ARG A 81 24.88 -4.74 8.77
C ARG A 81 23.52 -5.28 8.31
N TYR A 82 23.52 -5.91 7.16
CA TYR A 82 22.31 -6.57 6.64
C TYR A 82 21.91 -7.73 7.54
N LYS A 83 20.73 -7.64 8.14
CA LYS A 83 20.19 -8.62 9.08
C LYS A 83 18.68 -8.70 9.03
N PHE A 84 18.14 -9.80 9.55
CA PHE A 84 16.71 -9.91 9.84
C PHE A 84 16.37 -9.05 11.05
N GLU A 85 15.37 -8.19 10.92
CA GLU A 85 14.97 -7.21 11.93
C GLU A 85 13.65 -7.55 12.60
N GLY A 86 12.80 -8.33 11.94
CA GLY A 86 11.47 -8.66 12.48
C GLY A 86 10.45 -8.92 11.40
N GLY A 87 9.18 -8.78 11.76
CA GLY A 87 8.10 -9.00 10.81
C GLY A 87 6.79 -8.37 11.25
N SER A 88 5.80 -8.41 10.36
CA SER A 88 4.46 -7.94 10.65
C SER A 88 3.38 -8.84 10.07
N VAL A 89 2.21 -8.76 10.67
CA VAL A 89 0.97 -9.30 10.14
C VAL A 89 -0.01 -8.15 9.94
N TYR A 90 -0.58 -8.08 8.75
CA TYR A 90 -1.59 -7.10 8.37
C TYR A 90 -2.85 -7.82 7.93
N GLY A 91 -4.00 -7.41 8.45
CA GLY A 91 -5.30 -7.92 8.06
C GLY A 91 -6.20 -6.78 7.60
N LYS A 92 -6.94 -6.97 6.49
CA LYS A 92 -7.89 -5.99 5.97
C LYS A 92 -9.24 -6.64 5.69
N TYR A 93 -10.29 -6.03 6.21
CA TYR A 93 -11.67 -6.45 6.01
C TYR A 93 -12.45 -5.35 5.27
N ARG A 94 -12.87 -5.66 4.04
CA ARG A 94 -13.72 -4.79 3.24
C ARG A 94 -15.19 -4.97 3.62
N PHE A 95 -15.79 -3.96 4.21
CA PHE A 95 -17.17 -4.00 4.70
C PHE A 95 -18.17 -3.30 3.78
N VAL A 96 -17.69 -2.43 2.85
CA VAL A 96 -18.54 -1.80 1.81
C VAL A 96 -17.95 -2.08 0.44
N SER A 97 -18.81 -2.44 -0.51
CA SER A 97 -18.50 -2.49 -1.94
C SER A 97 -19.77 -2.12 -2.70
N VAL A 98 -19.75 -0.96 -3.33
CA VAL A 98 -20.81 -0.47 -4.21
C VAL A 98 -20.21 -0.38 -5.61
N ASP A 99 -20.73 -1.18 -6.52
CA ASP A 99 -20.24 -1.28 -7.88
C ASP A 99 -21.31 -0.81 -8.87
N ASP A 100 -20.97 0.15 -9.71
CA ASP A 100 -21.76 0.63 -10.84
C ASP A 100 -20.94 0.47 -12.13
N VAL A 101 -21.53 0.76 -13.30
CA VAL A 101 -20.94 0.50 -14.62
C VAL A 101 -19.56 1.16 -14.81
N LYS A 102 -19.35 2.35 -14.24
CA LYS A 102 -18.11 3.13 -14.41
C LYS A 102 -17.53 3.67 -13.11
N THR A 103 -18.16 3.38 -11.98
CA THR A 103 -17.76 3.89 -10.68
C THR A 103 -17.84 2.79 -9.65
N HIS A 104 -16.81 2.69 -8.81
CA HIS A 104 -16.80 1.71 -7.72
C HIS A 104 -16.37 2.40 -6.44
N PHE A 105 -17.17 2.25 -5.39
CA PHE A 105 -16.81 2.73 -4.06
C PHE A 105 -16.59 1.57 -3.12
N ARG A 106 -15.50 1.62 -2.36
CA ARG A 106 -15.13 0.59 -1.39
C ARG A 106 -14.66 1.22 -0.10
N ALA A 107 -15.01 0.56 1.01
CA ALA A 107 -14.50 0.90 2.32
C ALA A 107 -14.05 -0.35 3.05
N ALA A 108 -12.91 -0.25 3.73
CA ALA A 108 -12.32 -1.33 4.49
C ALA A 108 -11.74 -0.82 5.80
N ALA A 109 -11.73 -1.70 6.80
CA ALA A 109 -10.97 -1.54 8.03
C ALA A 109 -9.74 -2.45 7.98
N PHE A 110 -8.66 -2.01 8.61
CA PHE A 110 -7.44 -2.82 8.70
C PHE A 110 -6.84 -2.77 10.10
N ALA A 111 -6.06 -3.79 10.40
CA ALA A 111 -5.22 -3.84 11.58
C ALA A 111 -3.85 -4.41 11.20
N ARG A 112 -2.80 -3.93 11.87
CA ARG A 112 -1.42 -4.41 11.74
C ARG A 112 -0.84 -4.65 13.12
N TYR A 113 -0.11 -5.74 13.24
CA TYR A 113 0.80 -6.00 14.35
C TYR A 113 2.22 -6.13 13.78
N SER A 114 3.15 -5.41 14.36
CA SER A 114 4.56 -5.43 13.94
C SER A 114 5.46 -5.68 15.13
N THR A 115 6.51 -6.44 14.91
CA THR A 115 7.60 -6.64 15.87
C THR A 115 8.94 -6.45 15.18
N THR A 116 9.85 -5.76 15.84
CA THR A 116 11.22 -5.55 15.37
C THR A 116 12.18 -5.59 16.53
N ASN A 117 13.40 -6.05 16.27
CA ASN A 117 14.51 -6.03 17.24
C ASN A 117 15.40 -4.78 17.08
N ARG A 118 15.01 -3.82 16.23
CA ARG A 118 15.73 -2.56 16.06
C ARG A 118 15.59 -1.70 17.30
N ALA A 119 16.71 -1.16 17.75
CA ALA A 119 16.76 -0.14 18.80
C ALA A 119 16.64 1.25 18.16
N ILE A 120 15.41 1.70 17.91
CA ILE A 120 15.17 3.01 17.28
C ILE A 120 14.77 4.03 18.32
N ASN A 121 15.34 5.22 18.18
CA ASN A 121 14.98 6.40 18.93
C ASN A 121 14.61 7.51 17.94
N THR A 122 13.43 7.39 17.31
CA THR A 122 12.89 8.37 16.37
C THR A 122 11.61 9.00 16.90
N GLU A 123 11.30 10.19 16.43
CA GLU A 123 10.05 10.91 16.72
C GLU A 123 8.89 10.40 15.84
N ASP A 124 9.18 9.60 14.83
CA ASP A 124 8.18 8.88 14.01
C ASP A 124 7.93 7.47 14.57
N LEU A 125 6.72 6.98 14.39
CA LEU A 125 6.32 5.60 14.63
C LEU A 125 5.98 4.94 13.31
N ASN A 126 6.92 4.14 12.80
CA ASN A 126 6.75 3.38 11.57
C ASN A 126 6.74 1.88 11.87
N LEU A 127 5.62 1.21 11.60
CA LEU A 127 5.41 -0.22 11.85
C LEU A 127 5.78 -1.10 10.63
N GLU A 128 6.40 -0.53 9.63
CA GLU A 128 6.93 -1.24 8.46
C GLU A 128 8.44 -1.48 8.60
N GLY A 129 8.83 -2.06 9.75
CA GLY A 129 10.18 -2.50 10.05
C GLY A 129 10.98 -1.64 11.03
N ASP A 130 10.51 -0.45 11.42
CA ASP A 130 11.23 0.41 12.37
C ASP A 130 10.80 0.17 13.82
N ASN A 131 9.53 0.06 14.08
CA ASN A 131 9.00 -0.03 15.44
C ASN A 131 8.15 -1.28 15.64
N SER A 132 8.15 -1.79 16.88
CA SER A 132 7.16 -2.75 17.34
C SER A 132 5.89 -2.03 17.77
N GLY A 133 4.72 -2.52 17.35
CA GLY A 133 3.49 -1.86 17.68
C GLY A 133 2.25 -2.46 17.05
N VAL A 134 1.14 -1.80 17.27
CA VAL A 134 -0.16 -2.10 16.67
C VAL A 134 -0.67 -0.86 15.93
N GLN A 135 -1.37 -1.09 14.84
CA GLN A 135 -2.02 -0.04 14.04
C GLN A 135 -3.42 -0.51 13.68
N GLY A 136 -4.37 0.39 13.69
CA GLY A 136 -5.70 0.18 13.13
C GLY A 136 -6.13 1.38 12.32
N GLY A 137 -6.97 1.17 11.32
CA GLY A 137 -7.42 2.27 10.47
C GLY A 137 -8.54 1.90 9.52
N LEU A 138 -8.97 2.92 8.79
CA LEU A 138 -10.00 2.86 7.76
C LEU A 138 -9.42 3.35 6.45
N VAL A 139 -9.82 2.71 5.37
CA VAL A 139 -9.47 3.11 4.02
C VAL A 139 -10.72 3.18 3.16
N PHE A 140 -10.83 4.24 2.37
CA PHE A 140 -11.91 4.52 1.45
C PHE A 140 -11.32 4.68 0.05
N THR A 141 -11.89 4.02 -0.93
CA THR A 141 -11.40 4.09 -2.32
C THR A 141 -12.57 4.29 -3.26
N GLN A 142 -12.44 5.28 -4.13
CA GLN A 142 -13.37 5.59 -5.22
C GLN A 142 -12.65 5.38 -6.55
N LEU A 143 -13.16 4.50 -7.38
CA LEU A 143 -12.74 4.35 -8.76
C LEU A 143 -13.69 5.08 -9.68
N LEU A 144 -13.13 5.93 -10.55
CA LEU A 144 -13.84 6.72 -11.57
C LEU A 144 -13.24 6.41 -12.94
N GLN A 145 -13.73 5.37 -13.60
CA GLN A 145 -13.16 4.86 -14.85
C GLN A 145 -11.65 4.52 -14.73
N LYS A 146 -10.77 5.40 -15.21
CA LYS A 146 -9.31 5.25 -15.19
C LYS A 146 -8.65 5.94 -13.99
N LEU A 147 -9.39 6.75 -13.23
CA LEU A 147 -8.90 7.46 -12.06
C LEU A 147 -9.35 6.75 -10.79
N ALA A 148 -8.40 6.41 -9.94
CA ALA A 148 -8.64 5.88 -8.61
C ALA A 148 -8.22 6.92 -7.57
N LEU A 149 -9.09 7.18 -6.60
CA LEU A 149 -8.82 8.07 -5.46
C LEU A 149 -8.98 7.27 -4.17
N SER A 150 -8.05 7.41 -3.24
CA SER A 150 -8.14 6.74 -1.95
C SER A 150 -7.75 7.67 -0.81
N ALA A 151 -8.45 7.53 0.31
CA ALA A 151 -8.14 8.21 1.56
C ALA A 151 -8.01 7.18 2.67
N THR A 152 -6.99 7.33 3.51
CA THR A 152 -6.75 6.46 4.66
C THR A 152 -6.59 7.28 5.91
N VAL A 153 -7.14 6.80 7.02
CA VAL A 153 -6.88 7.31 8.37
C VAL A 153 -6.50 6.14 9.26
N SER A 154 -5.51 6.35 10.12
CA SER A 154 -5.01 5.29 11.00
C SER A 154 -4.51 5.82 12.32
N TYR A 155 -4.46 4.94 13.30
CA TYR A 155 -3.85 5.21 14.59
C TYR A 155 -2.89 4.09 14.93
N SER A 156 -1.68 4.46 15.31
CA SER A 156 -0.60 3.54 15.66
C SER A 156 -0.19 3.74 17.11
N LYS A 157 0.09 2.64 17.80
CA LYS A 157 0.61 2.62 19.16
C LYS A 157 1.86 1.76 19.22
N ALA A 158 2.95 2.32 19.73
CA ALA A 158 4.17 1.57 19.99
C ALA A 158 3.97 0.56 21.13
N LEU A 159 4.56 -0.61 20.98
CA LEU A 159 4.72 -1.55 22.10
C LEU A 159 6.02 -1.26 22.83
N PRO A 160 6.08 -1.52 24.17
CA PRO A 160 7.32 -1.38 24.92
C PRO A 160 8.40 -2.28 24.34
N VAL A 161 9.45 -1.68 23.81
CA VAL A 161 10.65 -2.38 23.40
C VAL A 161 11.68 -2.24 24.53
N ARG A 162 12.55 -3.24 24.69
CA ARG A 162 13.66 -3.17 25.62
C ARG A 162 14.52 -1.94 25.31
N ARG A 163 14.35 -0.90 26.11
CA ARG A 163 15.10 0.36 25.93
C ARG A 163 16.57 0.10 26.20
N LEU A 164 17.43 0.62 25.33
CA LEU A 164 18.84 0.80 25.68
C LEU A 164 18.89 1.84 26.81
N GLU A 165 19.52 1.50 27.92
CA GLU A 165 19.77 2.42 29.01
C GLU A 165 20.53 3.65 28.46
N GLY A 166 19.97 4.86 28.62
CA GLY A 166 20.58 6.12 28.16
C GLY A 166 19.95 6.76 26.91
N GLY A 167 18.90 6.17 26.32
CA GLY A 167 18.18 6.76 25.19
C GLY A 167 17.30 7.95 25.62
N SER A 168 17.42 9.07 24.93
CA SER A 168 16.60 10.26 25.07
C SER A 168 15.10 9.91 24.87
N SER A 169 14.21 10.51 25.65
CA SER A 169 12.77 10.23 25.72
C SER A 169 11.92 10.75 24.53
N ARG A 170 12.50 10.89 23.34
CA ARG A 170 11.84 11.46 22.15
C ARG A 170 11.06 10.45 21.28
N GLN A 171 11.01 9.18 21.64
CA GLN A 171 10.29 8.18 20.86
C GLN A 171 8.78 8.44 20.92
N ALA A 172 8.13 8.52 19.76
CA ALA A 172 6.69 8.59 19.67
C ALA A 172 6.05 7.27 20.14
N ASN A 173 5.15 7.37 21.14
CA ASN A 173 4.37 6.21 21.57
C ASN A 173 3.09 6.03 20.76
N HIS A 174 2.60 7.10 20.17
CA HIS A 174 1.35 7.16 19.42
C HIS A 174 1.53 8.02 18.18
N MET A 175 0.93 7.61 17.06
CA MET A 175 0.88 8.42 15.84
C MET A 175 -0.49 8.30 15.19
N PHE A 176 -1.03 9.43 14.78
CA PHE A 176 -2.17 9.49 13.89
C PHE A 176 -1.67 9.62 12.45
N GLY A 177 -2.04 8.67 11.60
CA GLY A 177 -1.62 8.63 10.20
C GLY A 177 -2.78 8.95 9.26
N TYR A 178 -2.50 9.66 8.18
CA TYR A 178 -3.46 9.95 7.12
C TYR A 178 -2.78 9.93 5.76
N SER A 179 -3.53 9.57 4.73
CA SER A 179 -3.05 9.64 3.36
C SER A 179 -4.16 9.98 2.39
N LEU A 180 -3.76 10.60 1.28
CA LEU A 180 -4.58 10.81 0.11
C LEU A 180 -3.81 10.33 -1.10
N SER A 181 -4.36 9.36 -1.83
CA SER A 181 -3.69 8.71 -2.95
C SER A 181 -4.53 8.85 -4.21
N SER A 182 -3.89 9.16 -5.31
CA SER A 182 -4.50 9.18 -6.64
C SER A 182 -3.71 8.29 -7.59
N GLY A 183 -4.41 7.53 -8.42
CA GLY A 183 -3.83 6.67 -9.44
C GLY A 183 -4.55 6.82 -10.76
N TYR A 184 -3.80 6.91 -11.84
CA TYR A 184 -4.36 7.04 -13.18
C TYR A 184 -3.79 5.99 -14.12
N LEU A 185 -4.70 5.23 -14.78
CA LEU A 185 -4.33 4.28 -15.82
C LEU A 185 -4.00 5.04 -17.11
N LEU A 186 -2.70 5.19 -17.39
CA LEU A 186 -2.19 5.89 -18.57
C LEU A 186 -2.31 5.02 -19.83
N LEU A 187 -1.87 3.77 -19.74
CA LEU A 187 -1.93 2.80 -20.84
C LEU A 187 -2.56 1.49 -20.37
N PRO A 188 -3.31 0.77 -21.22
CA PRO A 188 -3.63 1.10 -22.61
C PRO A 188 -4.73 2.18 -22.73
N PHE A 189 -4.72 2.92 -23.82
CA PHE A 189 -5.81 3.86 -24.11
C PHE A 189 -7.14 3.13 -24.31
N VAL A 190 -7.11 1.98 -24.98
CA VAL A 190 -8.26 1.10 -25.20
C VAL A 190 -7.94 -0.30 -24.69
N TYR A 191 -8.73 -0.78 -23.77
CA TYR A 191 -8.60 -2.15 -23.24
C TYR A 191 -9.16 -3.15 -24.25
N LYS A 192 -8.33 -4.13 -24.66
CA LYS A 192 -8.73 -5.20 -25.58
C LYS A 192 -8.78 -6.56 -24.88
N ASN A 193 -7.86 -6.84 -23.99
CA ASN A 193 -7.79 -8.09 -23.22
C ASN A 193 -6.93 -7.94 -21.97
N TYR A 194 -6.97 -8.94 -21.08
CA TYR A 194 -6.24 -8.92 -19.80
C TYR A 194 -4.72 -9.14 -19.91
N ASN A 195 -4.22 -9.51 -21.10
CA ASN A 195 -2.79 -9.74 -21.31
C ASN A 195 -2.04 -8.46 -21.70
N GLN A 196 -2.75 -7.36 -21.93
CA GLN A 196 -2.14 -6.08 -22.24
C GLN A 196 -1.38 -5.55 -21.01
N PRO A 197 -0.17 -4.99 -21.20
CA PRO A 197 0.51 -4.26 -20.15
C PRO A 197 -0.29 -3.02 -19.73
N ASN A 198 -0.39 -2.79 -18.43
CA ASN A 198 -0.96 -1.56 -17.89
C ASN A 198 0.17 -0.69 -17.35
N LEU A 199 0.17 0.58 -17.69
CA LEU A 199 1.02 1.60 -17.11
C LEU A 199 0.17 2.56 -16.30
N ASN A 200 0.45 2.65 -15.01
CA ASN A 200 -0.24 3.52 -14.07
C ASN A 200 0.72 4.56 -13.50
N LEU A 201 0.21 5.77 -13.29
CA LEU A 201 0.91 6.83 -12.55
C LEU A 201 0.19 7.06 -11.22
N TYR A 202 0.96 7.26 -10.16
CA TYR A 202 0.45 7.52 -8.82
C TYR A 202 1.05 8.78 -8.22
N PHE A 203 0.21 9.50 -7.48
CA PHE A 203 0.61 10.57 -6.60
C PHE A 203 -0.04 10.33 -5.24
N GLU A 204 0.79 10.13 -4.22
CA GLU A 204 0.32 9.85 -2.88
C GLU A 204 0.86 10.91 -1.92
N VAL A 205 -0.01 11.47 -1.11
CA VAL A 205 0.31 12.38 -0.02
C VAL A 205 0.18 11.59 1.28
N LEU A 206 1.24 11.53 2.06
CA LEU A 206 1.33 10.72 3.27
C LEU A 206 1.66 11.63 4.44
N GLY A 207 0.86 11.62 5.49
CA GLY A 207 1.11 12.43 6.66
C GLY A 207 0.96 11.66 7.96
N LYS A 208 1.68 12.12 8.97
CA LYS A 208 1.49 11.65 10.35
C LYS A 208 1.60 12.82 11.33
N THR A 209 0.87 12.69 12.43
CA THR A 209 0.88 13.65 13.53
C THR A 209 1.03 12.90 14.85
N ASN A 210 1.95 13.36 15.68
CA ASN A 210 2.07 12.87 17.05
C ASN A 210 1.06 13.61 17.95
N PRO A 211 0.03 12.92 18.46
CA PRO A 211 -1.02 13.57 19.25
C PRO A 211 -0.52 14.11 20.61
N ALA A 212 0.66 13.70 21.07
CA ALA A 212 1.19 14.12 22.37
C ALA A 212 1.81 15.52 22.34
N ASN A 213 2.38 15.95 21.20
CA ASN A 213 3.08 17.23 21.06
C ASN A 213 2.64 18.04 19.84
N GLY A 214 1.79 17.49 18.97
CA GLY A 214 1.32 18.13 17.75
C GLY A 214 2.30 18.10 16.58
N ASN A 215 3.54 17.61 16.76
CA ASN A 215 4.51 17.51 15.68
C ASN A 215 4.01 16.62 14.58
N SER A 216 4.22 17.05 13.35
CA SER A 216 3.67 16.40 12.18
C SER A 216 4.64 16.43 10.99
N TYR A 217 4.36 15.64 9.98
CA TYR A 217 4.98 15.75 8.67
C TYR A 217 4.00 15.37 7.55
N VAL A 218 4.30 15.86 6.38
CA VAL A 218 3.62 15.52 5.13
C VAL A 218 4.66 15.24 4.07
N ASP A 219 4.55 14.09 3.44
CA ASP A 219 5.40 13.64 2.33
C ASP A 219 4.60 13.56 1.04
N LEU A 220 5.28 13.76 -0.08
CA LEU A 220 4.78 13.47 -1.42
C LEU A 220 5.50 12.25 -1.99
N ALA A 221 4.75 11.36 -2.62
CA ALA A 221 5.25 10.09 -3.13
C ALA A 221 4.74 9.81 -4.55
N PRO A 222 5.37 10.39 -5.59
CA PRO A 222 5.14 10.01 -6.97
C PRO A 222 5.63 8.58 -7.23
N ALA A 223 4.87 7.84 -8.07
CA ALA A 223 5.24 6.48 -8.44
C ALA A 223 4.71 6.08 -9.82
N VAL A 224 5.37 5.08 -10.40
CA VAL A 224 4.99 4.44 -11.65
C VAL A 224 4.83 2.95 -11.40
N GLN A 225 3.81 2.37 -12.02
CA GLN A 225 3.51 0.95 -11.92
C GLN A 225 3.27 0.35 -13.30
N ILE A 226 3.86 -0.80 -13.53
CA ILE A 226 3.61 -1.63 -14.71
C ILE A 226 2.97 -2.94 -14.25
N VAL A 227 1.81 -3.29 -14.83
CA VAL A 227 1.16 -4.57 -14.59
C VAL A 227 1.20 -5.40 -15.87
N LEU A 228 1.78 -6.58 -15.79
CA LEU A 228 1.93 -7.52 -16.91
C LEU A 228 1.00 -8.72 -16.70
N ASN A 229 0.23 -9.04 -17.74
CA ASN A 229 -0.68 -10.21 -17.75
C ASN A 229 -1.64 -10.26 -16.55
N SER A 230 -1.97 -9.11 -15.95
CA SER A 230 -2.77 -8.99 -14.73
C SER A 230 -2.27 -9.82 -13.53
N ARG A 231 -1.02 -10.29 -13.57
CA ARG A 231 -0.42 -11.18 -12.54
C ARG A 231 0.88 -10.65 -11.97
N THR A 232 1.69 -10.04 -12.80
CA THR A 232 3.00 -9.51 -12.38
C THR A 232 2.92 -8.00 -12.33
N ARG A 233 3.39 -7.44 -11.23
CA ARG A 233 3.40 -6.00 -10.99
C ARG A 233 4.81 -5.55 -10.67
N LEU A 234 5.21 -4.45 -11.27
CA LEU A 234 6.48 -3.76 -11.02
C LEU A 234 6.17 -2.33 -10.62
N ASP A 235 6.66 -1.89 -9.47
CA ASP A 235 6.48 -0.53 -8.96
C ASP A 235 7.84 0.13 -8.77
N LEU A 236 7.90 1.40 -9.13
CA LEU A 236 9.01 2.30 -8.80
C LEU A 236 8.41 3.58 -8.24
N GLY A 237 8.89 4.01 -7.09
CA GLY A 237 8.41 5.21 -6.43
C GLY A 237 9.51 5.95 -5.70
N TYR A 238 9.26 7.23 -5.45
CA TYR A 238 10.14 8.06 -4.65
C TYR A 238 9.29 8.91 -3.71
N ARG A 239 9.60 8.88 -2.43
CA ARG A 239 8.92 9.63 -1.38
C ARG A 239 9.87 10.67 -0.81
N PHE A 240 9.39 11.90 -0.63
CA PHE A 240 10.16 12.98 -0.05
C PHE A 240 9.27 13.89 0.82
N GLU A 241 9.89 14.50 1.80
CA GLU A 241 9.22 15.42 2.72
C GLU A 241 8.85 16.73 2.01
N LEU A 242 7.58 17.13 2.11
CA LEU A 242 7.11 18.46 1.69
C LEU A 242 7.19 19.46 2.82
N ALA A 243 6.78 19.05 4.02
CA ALA A 243 6.77 19.90 5.22
C ALA A 243 6.73 19.03 6.46
N GLY A 244 7.25 19.51 7.58
CA GLY A 244 7.12 18.85 8.86
C GLY A 244 8.05 19.39 9.94
N ASP A 245 7.68 19.09 11.19
CA ASP A 245 8.41 19.44 12.40
C ASP A 245 9.14 18.23 13.00
N ILE A 246 8.91 17.02 12.45
CA ILE A 246 9.56 15.80 12.91
C ILE A 246 10.92 15.67 12.22
N GLU A 247 11.96 16.11 12.92
CA GLU A 247 13.31 16.10 12.37
C GLU A 247 13.96 14.71 12.40
N ASN A 248 13.73 13.98 13.48
CA ASN A 248 14.36 12.68 13.69
C ASN A 248 13.45 11.54 13.23
N ARG A 249 13.45 11.28 11.92
CA ARG A 249 12.81 10.12 11.33
C ARG A 249 13.75 9.42 10.33
N TYR A 250 13.56 8.11 10.19
CA TYR A 250 14.50 7.25 9.48
C TYR A 250 14.55 7.52 7.98
N LEU A 251 13.40 7.68 7.34
CA LEU A 251 13.29 7.79 5.89
C LEU A 251 12.53 9.07 5.52
N LYS A 252 13.25 10.20 5.46
CA LYS A 252 12.72 11.47 4.93
C LYS A 252 12.62 11.45 3.41
N ASN A 253 13.66 10.90 2.75
CA ASN A 253 13.73 10.73 1.31
C ASN A 253 13.97 9.25 1.01
N MET A 254 13.02 8.61 0.35
CA MET A 254 12.98 7.15 0.21
C MET A 254 12.67 6.75 -1.21
N TYR A 255 13.51 5.89 -1.79
CA TYR A 255 13.13 5.16 -2.99
C TYR A 255 12.35 3.88 -2.62
N LEU A 256 11.53 3.42 -3.54
CA LEU A 256 10.86 2.13 -3.45
C LEU A 256 10.92 1.45 -4.82
N ALA A 257 11.37 0.20 -4.83
CA ALA A 257 11.28 -0.72 -5.94
C ALA A 257 10.57 -2.00 -5.48
N ARG A 258 9.58 -2.47 -6.24
CA ARG A 258 8.76 -3.60 -5.84
C ARG A 258 8.45 -4.49 -7.02
N VAL A 259 8.46 -5.80 -6.78
CA VAL A 259 7.91 -6.81 -7.69
C VAL A 259 6.88 -7.64 -6.94
N GLU A 260 5.78 -7.96 -7.61
CA GLU A 260 4.69 -8.75 -7.06
C GLU A 260 4.19 -9.77 -8.10
N PHE A 261 3.94 -11.00 -7.63
CA PHE A 261 3.36 -12.07 -8.42
C PHE A 261 2.07 -12.56 -7.79
N ASN A 262 0.99 -12.63 -8.55
CA ASN A 262 -0.32 -13.05 -8.09
C ASN A 262 -0.72 -14.39 -8.72
N PHE A 263 -1.11 -15.34 -7.87
CA PHE A 263 -1.58 -16.66 -8.20
C PHE A 263 -3.05 -16.78 -7.82
N PHE A 264 -3.91 -16.90 -8.81
CA PHE A 264 -5.37 -16.93 -8.61
C PHE A 264 -5.90 -18.36 -8.48
N ASN A 265 -6.94 -18.56 -7.65
CA ASN A 265 -7.63 -19.83 -7.44
C ASN A 265 -6.73 -20.97 -6.93
N VAL A 266 -5.73 -20.66 -6.10
CA VAL A 266 -4.79 -21.64 -5.53
C VAL A 266 -5.14 -22.07 -4.11
N LEU A 267 -5.96 -21.31 -3.39
CA LEU A 267 -6.50 -21.70 -2.09
C LEU A 267 -7.80 -22.48 -2.29
N LYS A 268 -7.93 -23.61 -1.60
CA LYS A 268 -9.14 -24.47 -1.63
C LYS A 268 -10.30 -23.90 -0.85
#